data_a4a2d3379ffc9bddf4f70e556d50b118
#
_entry.id   a4a2d3379ffc9bddf4f70e556d50b118
#
_cell.length_a   1.000
_cell.length_b   1.000
_cell.length_c   1.000
_cell.angle_alpha   90.00
_cell.angle_beta   90.00
_cell.angle_gamma   90.00
#
_symmetry.space_group_name_H-M   'P 1'
#
loop_
_entity.id
_entity.type
_entity.pdbx_description
1 polymer ?
#
loop_
_entity_poly.entity_id
_entity_poly.type
_entity_poly.pdbx_seq_one_letter_code
_entity_poly.pdbx_strand_id
1 'polypeptide(L)'
;IQGMNCGAKSYIADLWNMTANDPASVLRAHKNLERAVDSQLQYVNADGDRVRVNPTSTTRIFMAPRPLHVKEASVRDHGGPVPASFFDLAVYASYNAVKLRVRQAGVYLYLRGVHSHQEARLWKQLFEHIEEHLQLPRGTFRATVMLDSLAAALEADEILFELSHHSAGLSIDPQAYAADHAFLFSAPDRAVLPDRERIGLNEHFLRSVSLMTIATCHKRQAHAIGAPAYILPPDERGKTQAGYLEMIADKEREAVDGHDGTIVAHPGLVNP
;
A
#
# COMPACT_ATOMS: atom_id res chain seq x y z
N ILE A 1 -5.97 -14.81 -2.57
CA ILE A 1 -5.18 -16.05 -2.76
C ILE A 1 -4.38 -15.96 -4.05
N GLN A 2 -5.02 -15.61 -5.18
CA GLN A 2 -4.31 -15.49 -6.47
C GLN A 2 -3.11 -14.54 -6.37
N GLY A 3 -3.27 -13.34 -5.78
CA GLY A 3 -2.17 -12.39 -5.59
C GLY A 3 -1.03 -12.90 -4.70
N MET A 4 -1.29 -13.86 -3.81
CA MET A 4 -0.23 -14.51 -3.02
C MET A 4 0.45 -15.68 -3.77
N ASN A 5 -0.18 -16.20 -4.82
CA ASN A 5 0.31 -17.33 -5.59
C ASN A 5 0.93 -16.93 -6.95
N CYS A 6 0.84 -15.67 -7.35
CA CYS A 6 1.26 -15.21 -8.68
C CYS A 6 2.78 -14.97 -8.83
N GLY A 7 3.56 -15.15 -7.76
CA GLY A 7 5.01 -14.93 -7.79
C GLY A 7 5.44 -13.49 -7.45
N ALA A 8 4.50 -12.59 -7.15
CA ALA A 8 4.83 -11.26 -6.64
C ALA A 8 5.63 -11.33 -5.33
N LYS A 9 6.55 -10.40 -5.12
CA LYS A 9 7.33 -10.31 -3.86
C LYS A 9 6.45 -9.91 -2.68
N SER A 10 5.42 -9.11 -2.92
CA SER A 10 4.49 -8.63 -1.90
C SER A 10 3.05 -8.62 -2.41
N TYR A 11 2.12 -8.72 -1.47
CA TYR A 11 0.69 -8.58 -1.68
C TYR A 11 0.13 -7.54 -0.70
N ILE A 12 -0.47 -6.48 -1.24
CA ILE A 12 -1.11 -5.43 -0.44
C ILE A 12 -2.52 -5.88 -0.09
N ALA A 13 -2.77 -6.16 1.17
CA ALA A 13 -4.08 -6.51 1.70
C ALA A 13 -4.79 -5.23 2.20
N ASP A 14 -5.67 -4.70 1.37
CA ASP A 14 -6.32 -3.41 1.56
C ASP A 14 -7.62 -3.56 2.36
N LEU A 15 -7.62 -3.06 3.60
CA LEU A 15 -8.79 -3.09 4.49
C LEU A 15 -9.79 -1.96 4.21
N TRP A 16 -9.38 -0.92 3.47
CA TRP A 16 -10.26 0.21 3.16
C TRP A 16 -11.07 0.01 1.89
N ASN A 17 -10.42 -0.29 0.78
CA ASN A 17 -11.10 -0.38 -0.51
C ASN A 17 -11.73 -1.76 -0.78
N MET A 18 -11.25 -2.81 -0.10
CA MET A 18 -11.63 -4.21 -0.38
C MET A 18 -12.48 -4.84 0.72
N THR A 19 -12.84 -4.07 1.76
CA THR A 19 -13.63 -4.57 2.89
C THR A 19 -14.79 -3.62 3.16
N ALA A 20 -15.99 -4.15 3.34
CA ALA A 20 -17.11 -3.33 3.80
C ALA A 20 -16.81 -2.79 5.22
N ASN A 21 -17.13 -1.52 5.45
CA ASN A 21 -16.84 -0.84 6.71
C ASN A 21 -17.92 -1.14 7.78
N ASP A 22 -18.23 -2.42 7.96
CA ASP A 22 -19.05 -2.93 9.06
C ASP A 22 -18.21 -3.85 9.96
N PRO A 23 -18.51 -3.94 11.26
CA PRO A 23 -17.67 -4.68 12.22
C PRO A 23 -17.48 -6.16 11.84
N ALA A 24 -18.50 -6.82 11.32
CA ALA A 24 -18.42 -8.24 10.98
C ALA A 24 -17.49 -8.49 9.79
N SER A 25 -17.56 -7.62 8.77
CA SER A 25 -16.69 -7.68 7.59
C SER A 25 -15.25 -7.36 7.94
N VAL A 26 -15.01 -6.35 8.78
CA VAL A 26 -13.67 -5.98 9.25
C VAL A 26 -13.04 -7.12 10.06
N LEU A 27 -13.74 -7.70 11.02
CA LEU A 27 -13.24 -8.83 11.79
C LEU A 27 -12.98 -10.07 10.92
N ARG A 28 -13.82 -10.31 9.91
CA ARG A 28 -13.62 -11.39 8.92
C ARG A 28 -12.36 -11.16 8.08
N ALA A 29 -12.11 -9.90 7.68
CA ALA A 29 -10.90 -9.54 6.96
C ALA A 29 -9.64 -9.82 7.80
N HIS A 30 -9.62 -9.41 9.07
CA HIS A 30 -8.52 -9.73 9.99
C HIS A 30 -8.33 -11.24 10.19
N LYS A 31 -9.41 -11.99 10.31
CA LYS A 31 -9.35 -13.46 10.39
C LYS A 31 -8.78 -14.10 9.13
N ASN A 32 -9.11 -13.56 7.96
CA ASN A 32 -8.54 -14.00 6.69
C ASN A 32 -7.05 -13.64 6.59
N LEU A 33 -6.63 -12.47 7.10
CA LEU A 33 -5.22 -12.09 7.19
C LEU A 33 -4.42 -13.05 8.08
N GLU A 34 -4.96 -13.40 9.25
CA GLU A 34 -4.34 -14.40 10.13
C GLU A 34 -4.16 -15.74 9.40
N ARG A 35 -5.21 -16.24 8.76
CA ARG A 35 -5.14 -17.48 7.96
C ARG A 35 -4.16 -17.40 6.79
N ALA A 36 -4.06 -16.22 6.16
CA ALA A 36 -3.12 -15.99 5.07
C ALA A 36 -1.66 -16.02 5.56
N VAL A 37 -1.38 -15.36 6.69
CA VAL A 37 -0.06 -15.43 7.35
C VAL A 37 0.31 -16.88 7.71
N ASP A 38 -0.66 -17.67 8.17
CA ASP A 38 -0.45 -19.09 8.49
C ASP A 38 -0.48 -20.03 7.26
N SER A 39 -0.62 -19.49 6.04
CA SER A 39 -0.79 -20.26 4.80
C SER A 39 -1.99 -21.21 4.82
N GLN A 40 -3.00 -20.89 5.63
CA GLN A 40 -4.22 -21.69 5.81
C GLN A 40 -5.44 -21.09 5.09
N LEU A 41 -5.26 -19.96 4.41
CA LEU A 41 -6.36 -19.32 3.69
C LEU A 41 -6.76 -20.16 2.48
N GLN A 42 -8.03 -20.53 2.45
CA GLN A 42 -8.63 -21.32 1.36
C GLN A 42 -10.12 -20.99 1.19
N TYR A 43 -10.63 -21.21 0.00
CA TYR A 43 -12.06 -21.16 -0.31
C TYR A 43 -12.41 -22.17 -1.41
N VAL A 44 -13.70 -22.41 -1.59
CA VAL A 44 -14.20 -23.20 -2.73
C VAL A 44 -14.75 -22.21 -3.77
N ASN A 45 -14.29 -22.30 -5.01
CA ASN A 45 -14.75 -21.45 -6.10
C ASN A 45 -16.13 -21.88 -6.61
N ALA A 46 -16.68 -21.17 -7.59
CA ALA A 46 -18.01 -21.48 -8.16
C ALA A 46 -18.06 -22.85 -8.87
N ASP A 47 -16.91 -23.34 -9.34
CA ASP A 47 -16.77 -24.62 -10.04
C ASP A 47 -16.60 -25.79 -9.07
N GLY A 48 -16.56 -25.52 -7.76
CA GLY A 48 -16.37 -26.53 -6.72
C GLY A 48 -14.90 -26.84 -6.37
N ASP A 49 -13.94 -26.16 -7.01
CA ASP A 49 -12.51 -26.38 -6.76
C ASP A 49 -12.06 -25.70 -5.49
N ARG A 50 -11.19 -26.37 -4.74
CA ARG A 50 -10.56 -25.80 -3.56
C ARG A 50 -9.33 -24.99 -3.93
N VAL A 51 -9.44 -23.66 -3.79
CA VAL A 51 -8.34 -22.70 -3.98
C VAL A 51 -7.70 -22.37 -2.65
N ARG A 52 -6.38 -22.49 -2.55
CA ARG A 52 -5.62 -22.25 -1.31
C ARG A 52 -4.35 -21.45 -1.57
N VAL A 53 -3.85 -20.79 -0.53
CA VAL A 53 -2.49 -20.21 -0.57
C VAL A 53 -1.49 -21.34 -0.70
N ASN A 54 -0.52 -21.16 -1.62
CA ASN A 54 0.57 -22.12 -1.79
C ASN A 54 1.47 -22.08 -0.53
N PRO A 55 1.67 -23.21 0.16
CA PRO A 55 2.53 -23.25 1.35
C PRO A 55 3.98 -22.83 1.08
N THR A 56 4.44 -22.93 -0.17
CA THR A 56 5.78 -22.51 -0.59
C THR A 56 5.85 -21.07 -1.09
N SER A 57 4.73 -20.33 -1.06
CA SER A 57 4.72 -18.92 -1.45
C SER A 57 5.62 -18.10 -0.52
N THR A 58 6.51 -17.31 -1.12
CA THR A 58 7.38 -16.37 -0.43
C THR A 58 6.84 -14.94 -0.41
N THR A 59 5.64 -14.73 -0.97
CA THR A 59 4.97 -13.43 -1.04
C THR A 59 4.72 -12.87 0.35
N ARG A 60 5.22 -11.65 0.62
CA ARG A 60 5.01 -10.95 1.89
C ARG A 60 3.70 -10.20 1.87
N ILE A 61 2.96 -10.26 2.99
CA ILE A 61 1.72 -9.49 3.14
C ILE A 61 2.06 -8.10 3.66
N PHE A 62 1.62 -7.08 2.93
CA PHE A 62 1.60 -5.69 3.35
C PHE A 62 0.16 -5.36 3.75
N MET A 63 -0.12 -5.23 5.03
CA MET A 63 -1.46 -4.83 5.49
C MET A 63 -1.63 -3.33 5.28
N ALA A 64 -2.66 -2.94 4.52
CA ALA A 64 -3.05 -1.54 4.37
C ALA A 64 -4.25 -1.26 5.29
N PRO A 65 -4.04 -0.56 6.42
CA PRO A 65 -5.10 -0.24 7.36
C PRO A 65 -6.04 0.81 6.76
N ARG A 66 -7.22 0.94 7.36
CA ARG A 66 -8.12 2.06 7.08
C ARG A 66 -7.45 3.39 7.44
N PRO A 67 -7.78 4.49 6.73
CA PRO A 67 -7.15 5.80 6.97
C PRO A 67 -7.33 6.34 8.39
N LEU A 68 -6.42 7.23 8.82
CA LEU A 68 -6.43 7.84 10.17
C LEU A 68 -7.71 8.61 10.50
N HIS A 69 -8.34 9.24 9.50
CA HIS A 69 -9.58 10.02 9.68
C HIS A 69 -10.83 9.15 9.89
N VAL A 70 -10.78 7.87 9.53
CA VAL A 70 -11.88 6.93 9.69
C VAL A 70 -11.95 6.48 11.15
N LYS A 71 -13.17 6.40 11.70
CA LYS A 71 -13.42 5.96 13.07
C LYS A 71 -14.00 4.54 13.09
N GLU A 72 -13.54 3.74 14.05
CA GLU A 72 -14.12 2.44 14.35
C GLU A 72 -15.23 2.63 15.41
N ALA A 73 -16.47 2.64 14.96
CA ALA A 73 -17.61 2.97 15.80
C ALA A 73 -17.91 1.91 16.86
N SER A 74 -17.51 0.67 16.62
CA SER A 74 -17.75 -0.47 17.54
C SER A 74 -16.77 -0.51 18.72
N VAL A 75 -15.68 0.24 18.67
CA VAL A 75 -14.67 0.32 19.72
C VAL A 75 -14.54 1.75 20.22
N ARG A 76 -14.70 1.94 21.51
CA ARG A 76 -14.68 3.26 22.17
C ARG A 76 -13.65 3.27 23.29
N ASP A 77 -12.92 4.37 23.35
CA ASP A 77 -12.09 4.76 24.49
C ASP A 77 -12.77 5.95 25.21
N HIS A 78 -12.18 6.42 26.30
CA HIS A 78 -12.69 7.54 27.14
C HIS A 78 -13.05 8.79 26.34
N GLY A 79 -12.39 9.04 25.21
CA GLY A 79 -12.63 10.16 24.29
C GLY A 79 -13.64 9.90 23.16
N GLY A 80 -14.16 8.69 23.02
CA GLY A 80 -15.06 8.33 21.91
C GLY A 80 -14.57 7.18 21.03
N PRO A 81 -15.05 7.06 19.79
CA PRO A 81 -14.63 5.99 18.89
C PRO A 81 -13.15 6.14 18.50
N VAL A 82 -12.40 5.03 18.50
CA VAL A 82 -10.97 5.01 18.17
C VAL A 82 -10.74 5.17 16.67
N PRO A 83 -9.58 5.68 16.23
CA PRO A 83 -9.20 5.63 14.83
C PRO A 83 -9.19 4.20 14.30
N ALA A 84 -9.83 3.98 13.15
CA ALA A 84 -9.93 2.64 12.56
C ALA A 84 -8.56 2.05 12.23
N SER A 85 -7.61 2.88 11.81
CA SER A 85 -6.22 2.48 11.57
C SER A 85 -5.53 1.90 12.81
N PHE A 86 -5.79 2.46 13.99
CA PHE A 86 -5.23 1.97 15.25
C PHE A 86 -5.83 0.62 15.62
N PHE A 87 -7.15 0.49 15.44
CA PHE A 87 -7.83 -0.79 15.62
C PHE A 87 -7.26 -1.86 14.68
N ASP A 88 -7.16 -1.55 13.40
CA ASP A 88 -6.67 -2.48 12.38
C ASP A 88 -5.22 -2.93 12.70
N LEU A 89 -4.34 -1.99 13.05
CA LEU A 89 -2.96 -2.31 13.40
C LEU A 89 -2.88 -3.14 14.69
N ALA A 90 -3.62 -2.76 15.73
CA ALA A 90 -3.61 -3.49 17.00
C ALA A 90 -4.09 -4.93 16.83
N VAL A 91 -5.19 -5.15 16.11
CA VAL A 91 -5.71 -6.49 15.83
C VAL A 91 -4.73 -7.28 14.98
N TYR A 92 -4.20 -6.70 13.89
CA TYR A 92 -3.25 -7.39 13.03
C TYR A 92 -1.97 -7.77 13.78
N ALA A 93 -1.42 -6.85 14.57
CA ALA A 93 -0.20 -7.07 15.35
C ALA A 93 -0.40 -8.16 16.42
N SER A 94 -1.49 -8.11 17.16
CA SER A 94 -1.79 -9.08 18.23
C SER A 94 -1.85 -10.52 17.72
N TYR A 95 -2.39 -10.73 16.51
CA TYR A 95 -2.50 -12.08 15.95
C TYR A 95 -1.24 -12.52 15.17
N ASN A 96 -0.48 -11.60 14.60
CA ASN A 96 0.50 -11.96 13.58
C ASN A 96 1.93 -11.55 13.90
N ALA A 97 2.19 -10.48 14.68
CA ALA A 97 3.53 -9.91 14.79
C ALA A 97 4.54 -10.89 15.39
N VAL A 98 4.19 -11.57 16.46
CA VAL A 98 5.07 -12.57 17.09
C VAL A 98 5.30 -13.77 16.15
N LYS A 99 4.26 -14.27 15.48
CA LYS A 99 4.37 -15.37 14.51
C LYS A 99 5.31 -15.01 13.35
N LEU A 100 5.15 -13.81 12.80
CA LEU A 100 6.01 -13.29 11.72
C LEU A 100 7.44 -13.17 12.20
N ARG A 101 7.66 -12.66 13.39
CA ARG A 101 9.01 -12.55 13.97
C ARG A 101 9.69 -13.92 14.15
N VAL A 102 8.97 -14.92 14.66
CA VAL A 102 9.49 -16.31 14.79
C VAL A 102 9.91 -16.86 13.42
N ARG A 103 9.20 -16.49 12.36
CA ARG A 103 9.52 -16.86 10.96
C ARG A 103 10.59 -15.97 10.33
N GLN A 104 11.26 -15.12 11.11
CA GLN A 104 12.27 -14.15 10.63
C GLN A 104 11.69 -13.19 9.55
N ALA A 105 10.42 -12.88 9.62
CA ALA A 105 9.74 -11.92 8.76
C ALA A 105 9.39 -10.66 9.55
N GLY A 106 9.41 -9.51 8.88
CA GLY A 106 8.89 -8.25 9.42
C GLY A 106 7.37 -8.17 9.34
N VAL A 107 6.80 -7.23 10.07
CA VAL A 107 5.40 -6.83 9.94
C VAL A 107 5.35 -5.68 8.95
N TYR A 108 4.84 -5.95 7.75
CA TYR A 108 4.84 -4.97 6.66
C TYR A 108 3.50 -4.27 6.56
N LEU A 109 3.56 -2.96 6.36
CA LEU A 109 2.40 -2.07 6.24
C LEU A 109 2.48 -1.24 4.96
N TYR A 110 1.32 -0.90 4.42
CA TYR A 110 1.17 0.02 3.31
C TYR A 110 0.25 1.16 3.74
N LEU A 111 0.85 2.34 4.01
CA LEU A 111 0.17 3.48 4.62
C LEU A 111 -0.27 4.48 3.56
N ARG A 112 -1.56 4.80 3.55
CA ARG A 112 -2.17 5.86 2.74
C ARG A 112 -2.60 7.02 3.62
N GLY A 113 -2.72 8.21 3.04
CA GLY A 113 -3.19 9.38 3.75
C GLY A 113 -2.25 9.82 4.87
N VAL A 114 -0.94 9.67 4.69
CA VAL A 114 0.11 10.24 5.54
C VAL A 114 0.58 11.50 4.83
N HIS A 115 0.03 12.64 5.20
CA HIS A 115 0.22 13.91 4.50
C HIS A 115 1.29 14.80 5.15
N SER A 116 1.82 14.42 6.31
CA SER A 116 2.82 15.19 7.03
C SER A 116 3.78 14.32 7.84
N HIS A 117 4.95 14.89 8.17
CA HIS A 117 5.89 14.27 9.10
C HIS A 117 5.30 14.07 10.50
N GLN A 118 4.32 14.88 10.91
CA GLN A 118 3.63 14.73 12.19
C GLN A 118 2.79 13.45 12.23
N GLU A 119 2.08 13.14 11.15
CA GLU A 119 1.35 11.88 11.01
C GLU A 119 2.31 10.67 10.91
N ALA A 120 3.44 10.84 10.22
CA ALA A 120 4.49 9.83 10.19
C ALA A 120 5.09 9.58 11.60
N ARG A 121 5.29 10.63 12.40
CA ARG A 121 5.69 10.53 13.80
C ARG A 121 4.66 9.80 14.66
N LEU A 122 3.38 10.05 14.44
CA LEU A 122 2.29 9.34 15.13
C LEU A 122 2.35 7.83 14.83
N TRP A 123 2.53 7.45 13.56
CA TRP A 123 2.71 6.07 13.16
C TRP A 123 3.94 5.44 13.82
N LYS A 124 5.07 6.13 13.84
CA LYS A 124 6.30 5.68 14.52
C LYS A 124 6.03 5.40 16.00
N GLN A 125 5.41 6.36 16.72
CA GLN A 125 5.08 6.18 18.14
C GLN A 125 4.18 4.97 18.37
N LEU A 126 3.20 4.75 17.50
CA LEU A 126 2.32 3.58 17.58
C LEU A 126 3.09 2.27 17.35
N PHE A 127 4.00 2.23 16.38
CA PHE A 127 4.86 1.06 16.15
C PHE A 127 5.74 0.77 17.34
N GLU A 128 6.45 1.78 17.86
CA GLU A 128 7.35 1.65 19.01
C GLU A 128 6.57 1.17 20.25
N HIS A 129 5.37 1.71 20.48
CA HIS A 129 4.51 1.28 21.59
C HIS A 129 4.07 -0.20 21.49
N ILE A 130 3.69 -0.64 20.29
CA ILE A 130 3.29 -2.05 20.07
C ILE A 130 4.51 -2.97 20.16
N GLU A 131 5.67 -2.56 19.64
CA GLU A 131 6.92 -3.33 19.75
C GLU A 131 7.31 -3.52 21.23
N GLU A 132 7.24 -2.47 22.02
CA GLU A 132 7.49 -2.54 23.46
C GLU A 132 6.49 -3.48 24.17
N HIS A 133 5.19 -3.30 23.91
CA HIS A 133 4.13 -4.10 24.52
C HIS A 133 4.26 -5.60 24.19
N LEU A 134 4.61 -5.93 22.96
CA LEU A 134 4.78 -7.31 22.48
C LEU A 134 6.21 -7.84 22.66
N GLN A 135 7.11 -7.06 23.27
CA GLN A 135 8.53 -7.39 23.47
C GLN A 135 9.25 -7.73 22.13
N LEU A 136 8.94 -6.99 21.09
CA LEU A 136 9.52 -7.13 19.76
C LEU A 136 10.72 -6.19 19.60
N PRO A 137 11.73 -6.54 18.81
CA PRO A 137 12.81 -5.62 18.47
C PRO A 137 12.30 -4.39 17.74
N ARG A 138 12.92 -3.23 18.01
CA ARG A 138 12.63 -1.99 17.28
C ARG A 138 12.85 -2.20 15.77
N GLY A 139 11.92 -1.69 14.96
CA GLY A 139 11.95 -1.85 13.51
C GLY A 139 11.40 -3.20 13.02
N THR A 140 10.68 -3.95 13.87
CA THR A 140 9.88 -5.11 13.45
C THR A 140 8.78 -4.69 12.48
N PHE A 141 8.15 -3.53 12.73
CA PHE A 141 7.20 -2.92 11.80
C PHE A 141 7.95 -2.16 10.71
N ARG A 142 7.55 -2.38 9.47
CA ARG A 142 8.09 -1.71 8.28
C ARG A 142 6.95 -1.20 7.41
N ALA A 143 6.97 0.10 7.09
CA ALA A 143 5.91 0.75 6.34
C ALA A 143 6.41 1.34 5.03
N THR A 144 5.68 1.08 3.94
CA THR A 144 5.74 1.87 2.71
C THR A 144 4.66 2.94 2.82
N VAL A 145 5.03 4.21 2.67
CA VAL A 145 4.09 5.32 2.64
C VAL A 145 3.77 5.68 1.20
N MET A 146 2.48 5.83 0.89
CA MET A 146 2.02 6.26 -0.42
C MET A 146 1.93 7.78 -0.48
N LEU A 147 2.62 8.38 -1.44
CA LEU A 147 2.51 9.80 -1.78
C LEU A 147 1.29 9.99 -2.66
N ASP A 148 0.19 10.38 -2.05
CA ASP A 148 -1.13 10.56 -2.66
C ASP A 148 -1.60 12.01 -2.68
N SER A 149 -0.76 12.94 -2.21
CA SER A 149 -1.05 14.36 -2.13
C SER A 149 0.20 15.22 -2.32
N LEU A 150 0.01 16.48 -2.68
CA LEU A 150 1.09 17.46 -2.78
C LEU A 150 1.79 17.66 -1.42
N ALA A 151 1.03 17.70 -0.33
CA ALA A 151 1.58 17.85 1.02
C ALA A 151 2.52 16.68 1.36
N ALA A 152 2.10 15.44 1.13
CA ALA A 152 2.92 14.24 1.34
C ALA A 152 4.21 14.28 0.50
N ALA A 153 4.11 14.71 -0.76
CA ALA A 153 5.27 14.81 -1.64
C ALA A 153 6.28 15.86 -1.16
N LEU A 154 5.81 17.03 -0.72
CA LEU A 154 6.68 18.11 -0.22
C LEU A 154 7.37 17.74 1.10
N GLU A 155 6.76 16.88 1.93
CA GLU A 155 7.32 16.41 3.20
C GLU A 155 7.94 15.00 3.11
N ALA A 156 8.20 14.49 1.91
CA ALA A 156 8.68 13.11 1.72
C ALA A 156 10.00 12.81 2.46
N ASP A 157 10.92 13.76 2.53
CA ASP A 157 12.20 13.60 3.23
C ASP A 157 11.99 13.56 4.75
N GLU A 158 11.12 14.40 5.28
CA GLU A 158 10.76 14.46 6.70
C GLU A 158 9.95 13.22 7.13
N ILE A 159 9.04 12.73 6.29
CA ILE A 159 8.30 11.48 6.50
C ILE A 159 9.27 10.31 6.63
N LEU A 160 10.23 10.17 5.72
CA LEU A 160 11.25 9.13 5.79
C LEU A 160 12.17 9.30 7.01
N PHE A 161 12.47 10.53 7.41
CA PHE A 161 13.27 10.81 8.62
C PHE A 161 12.55 10.32 9.87
N GLU A 162 11.28 10.65 10.04
CA GLU A 162 10.50 10.18 11.20
C GLU A 162 10.39 8.65 11.24
N LEU A 163 10.20 8.03 10.08
CA LEU A 163 10.09 6.58 9.96
C LEU A 163 11.43 5.86 9.78
N SER A 164 12.58 6.47 10.02
CA SER A 164 13.90 5.93 9.69
C SER A 164 14.15 4.49 10.14
N HIS A 165 13.63 4.08 11.30
CA HIS A 165 13.71 2.71 11.79
C HIS A 165 12.59 1.80 11.28
N HIS A 166 11.54 2.35 10.71
CA HIS A 166 10.30 1.68 10.33
C HIS A 166 9.97 1.82 8.85
N SER A 167 10.80 2.52 8.06
CA SER A 167 10.54 2.70 6.64
C SER A 167 10.88 1.43 5.84
N ALA A 168 9.99 1.06 4.92
CA ALA A 168 10.25 0.16 3.80
C ALA A 168 10.35 0.94 2.48
N GLY A 169 10.02 2.23 2.47
CA GLY A 169 10.10 3.09 1.29
C GLY A 169 8.90 4.00 1.10
N LEU A 170 8.88 4.65 -0.05
CA LEU A 170 7.73 5.42 -0.53
C LEU A 170 7.20 4.81 -1.82
N SER A 171 5.92 5.00 -2.08
CA SER A 171 5.29 4.74 -3.38
C SER A 171 4.50 5.96 -3.83
N ILE A 172 4.10 5.99 -5.10
CA ILE A 172 3.35 7.11 -5.67
C ILE A 172 2.00 6.61 -6.16
N ASP A 173 0.91 7.34 -5.87
CA ASP A 173 -0.35 7.20 -6.58
C ASP A 173 -0.56 8.43 -7.48
N PRO A 174 -0.25 8.34 -8.78
CA PRO A 174 -0.35 9.48 -9.69
C PRO A 174 -1.78 9.98 -9.85
N GLN A 175 -2.78 9.11 -9.69
CA GLN A 175 -4.18 9.50 -9.83
C GLN A 175 -4.68 10.27 -8.61
N ALA A 176 -4.37 9.80 -7.41
CA ALA A 176 -4.69 10.51 -6.18
C ALA A 176 -3.95 11.84 -6.10
N TYR A 177 -2.66 11.84 -6.44
CA TYR A 177 -1.84 13.05 -6.49
C TYR A 177 -2.37 14.08 -7.48
N ALA A 178 -2.76 13.66 -8.71
CA ALA A 178 -3.35 14.56 -9.71
C ALA A 178 -4.70 15.12 -9.26
N ALA A 179 -5.52 14.31 -8.57
CA ALA A 179 -6.79 14.77 -8.00
C ALA A 179 -6.59 15.82 -6.90
N ASP A 180 -5.62 15.61 -6.00
CA ASP A 180 -5.25 16.58 -4.97
C ASP A 180 -4.71 17.87 -5.58
N HIS A 181 -3.82 17.77 -6.57
CA HIS A 181 -3.31 18.91 -7.32
C HIS A 181 -4.46 19.71 -7.99
N ALA A 182 -5.40 19.02 -8.66
CA ALA A 182 -6.55 19.65 -9.27
C ALA A 182 -7.42 20.37 -8.23
N PHE A 183 -7.64 19.77 -7.07
CA PHE A 183 -8.41 20.36 -5.97
C PHE A 183 -7.73 21.62 -5.43
N LEU A 184 -6.44 21.57 -5.15
CA LEU A 184 -5.68 22.68 -4.57
C LEU A 184 -5.55 23.89 -5.52
N PHE A 185 -5.45 23.64 -6.83
CA PHE A 185 -5.29 24.67 -7.84
C PHE A 185 -6.57 24.93 -8.65
N SER A 186 -7.74 24.55 -8.15
CA SER A 186 -9.06 24.67 -8.80
C SER A 186 -9.60 26.10 -8.90
N ALA A 187 -8.73 27.11 -9.10
CA ALA A 187 -9.20 28.45 -9.45
C ALA A 187 -9.95 28.41 -10.82
N PRO A 188 -11.10 29.06 -10.97
CA PRO A 188 -12.08 28.83 -12.05
C PRO A 188 -11.52 28.90 -13.47
N ASP A 189 -10.37 29.55 -13.69
CA ASP A 189 -9.87 29.87 -15.02
C ASP A 189 -8.53 29.21 -15.38
N ARG A 190 -7.93 28.34 -14.56
CA ARG A 190 -6.52 27.97 -14.74
C ARG A 190 -6.14 26.48 -14.62
N ALA A 191 -7.02 25.59 -14.22
CA ALA A 191 -6.65 24.20 -13.96
C ALA A 191 -7.62 23.20 -14.56
N VAL A 192 -7.75 23.19 -15.88
CA VAL A 192 -8.43 22.10 -16.57
C VAL A 192 -7.39 21.03 -16.84
N LEU A 193 -7.49 19.92 -16.11
CA LEU A 193 -6.70 18.73 -16.41
C LEU A 193 -7.32 17.98 -17.60
N PRO A 194 -6.51 17.27 -18.40
CA PRO A 194 -7.01 16.39 -19.43
C PRO A 194 -7.80 15.22 -18.80
N ASP A 195 -8.48 14.44 -19.65
CA ASP A 195 -9.18 13.24 -19.23
C ASP A 195 -8.22 12.31 -18.44
N ARG A 196 -8.76 11.66 -17.42
CA ARG A 196 -8.00 10.80 -16.50
C ARG A 196 -7.13 9.76 -17.21
N GLU A 197 -7.60 9.19 -18.31
CA GLU A 197 -6.87 8.21 -19.11
C GLU A 197 -5.58 8.76 -19.73
N ARG A 198 -5.47 10.07 -19.86
CA ARG A 198 -4.30 10.78 -20.41
C ARG A 198 -3.32 11.24 -19.33
N ILE A 199 -3.68 11.11 -18.05
CA ILE A 199 -2.83 11.52 -16.92
C ILE A 199 -1.98 10.34 -16.48
N GLY A 200 -0.73 10.33 -16.92
CA GLY A 200 0.26 9.32 -16.56
C GLY A 200 1.56 9.94 -16.04
N LEU A 201 2.51 9.11 -15.65
CA LEU A 201 3.84 9.56 -15.20
C LEU A 201 4.68 10.24 -16.30
N ASN A 202 4.16 10.34 -17.51
CA ASN A 202 4.76 11.15 -18.61
C ASN A 202 4.51 12.64 -18.44
N GLU A 203 3.44 13.01 -17.71
CA GLU A 203 3.13 14.42 -17.46
C GLU A 203 4.18 15.04 -16.55
N HIS A 204 4.62 16.24 -16.91
CA HIS A 204 5.77 16.90 -16.28
C HIS A 204 5.67 16.95 -14.74
N PHE A 205 4.51 17.32 -14.18
CA PHE A 205 4.32 17.44 -12.73
C PHE A 205 4.37 16.08 -12.02
N LEU A 206 3.81 15.02 -12.61
CA LEU A 206 3.86 13.66 -12.08
C LEU A 206 5.25 13.04 -12.23
N ARG A 207 5.93 13.29 -13.36
CA ARG A 207 7.30 12.85 -13.57
C ARG A 207 8.25 13.52 -12.57
N SER A 208 8.04 14.79 -12.28
CA SER A 208 8.86 15.52 -11.31
C SER A 208 8.75 14.93 -9.91
N VAL A 209 7.53 14.59 -9.45
CA VAL A 209 7.35 13.95 -8.14
C VAL A 209 7.91 12.54 -8.13
N SER A 210 7.82 11.80 -9.25
CA SER A 210 8.42 10.47 -9.38
C SER A 210 9.93 10.52 -9.19
N LEU A 211 10.62 11.37 -9.92
CA LEU A 211 12.08 11.54 -9.83
C LEU A 211 12.52 12.07 -8.45
N MET A 212 11.75 12.99 -7.87
CA MET A 212 11.99 13.48 -6.52
C MET A 212 11.86 12.34 -5.50
N THR A 213 10.86 11.49 -5.63
CA THR A 213 10.66 10.33 -4.74
C THR A 213 11.85 9.37 -4.81
N ILE A 214 12.34 9.05 -6.02
CA ILE A 214 13.52 8.22 -6.21
C ILE A 214 14.73 8.83 -5.49
N ALA A 215 15.02 10.10 -5.78
CA ALA A 215 16.17 10.80 -5.19
C ALA A 215 16.08 10.84 -3.65
N THR A 216 14.90 11.13 -3.10
CA THR A 216 14.67 11.20 -1.65
C THR A 216 14.81 9.84 -0.98
N CYS A 217 14.21 8.80 -1.57
CA CYS A 217 14.31 7.43 -1.06
C CYS A 217 15.76 6.95 -1.06
N HIS A 218 16.48 7.07 -2.17
CA HIS A 218 17.85 6.59 -2.29
C HIS A 218 18.81 7.36 -1.37
N LYS A 219 18.64 8.68 -1.23
CA LYS A 219 19.39 9.48 -0.23
C LYS A 219 19.22 8.93 1.18
N ARG A 220 18.06 8.37 1.52
CA ARG A 220 17.72 7.82 2.83
C ARG A 220 17.84 6.31 2.92
N GLN A 221 18.37 5.64 1.91
CA GLN A 221 18.52 4.18 1.85
C GLN A 221 17.16 3.45 2.01
N ALA A 222 16.10 4.04 1.46
CA ALA A 222 14.76 3.51 1.41
C ALA A 222 14.39 3.16 -0.05
N HIS A 223 13.39 2.30 -0.25
CA HIS A 223 12.96 1.91 -1.58
C HIS A 223 11.99 2.93 -2.18
N ALA A 224 12.16 3.22 -3.46
CA ALA A 224 11.23 3.98 -4.29
C ALA A 224 10.36 3.02 -5.11
N ILE A 225 9.06 2.96 -4.82
CA ILE A 225 8.12 2.09 -5.51
C ILE A 225 7.32 2.90 -6.52
N GLY A 226 7.30 2.45 -7.77
CA GLY A 226 6.59 3.10 -8.87
C GLY A 226 5.07 3.04 -8.74
N ALA A 227 4.40 3.63 -9.71
CA ALA A 227 2.95 3.80 -9.71
C ALA A 227 2.20 2.47 -9.87
N PRO A 228 1.00 2.33 -9.27
CA PRO A 228 0.14 1.18 -9.51
C PRO A 228 -0.36 1.12 -10.97
N ALA A 229 -0.29 -0.06 -11.58
CA ALA A 229 -0.93 -0.33 -12.86
C ALA A 229 -2.33 -0.90 -12.64
N TYR A 230 -3.36 -0.17 -13.06
CA TYR A 230 -4.78 -0.51 -12.87
C TYR A 230 -5.44 -1.07 -14.13
N ILE A 231 -4.69 -1.71 -15.00
CA ILE A 231 -5.23 -2.36 -16.19
C ILE A 231 -5.49 -3.85 -15.94
N LEU A 232 -6.31 -4.45 -16.80
CA LEU A 232 -6.49 -5.90 -16.85
C LEU A 232 -5.52 -6.51 -17.87
N PRO A 233 -5.04 -7.74 -17.67
CA PRO A 233 -4.31 -8.47 -18.68
C PRO A 233 -5.13 -8.56 -19.98
N PRO A 234 -4.49 -8.63 -21.16
CA PRO A 234 -5.19 -8.85 -22.41
C PRO A 234 -6.06 -10.11 -22.32
N ASP A 235 -7.31 -10.00 -22.79
CA ASP A 235 -8.16 -11.16 -22.96
C ASP A 235 -7.74 -11.92 -24.25
N GLU A 236 -8.29 -13.14 -24.43
CA GLU A 236 -8.05 -13.95 -25.66
C GLU A 236 -8.49 -13.25 -26.95
N ARG A 237 -9.25 -12.16 -26.86
CA ARG A 237 -9.75 -11.36 -27.99
C ARG A 237 -8.89 -10.14 -28.28
N GLY A 238 -7.81 -9.91 -27.53
CA GLY A 238 -6.86 -8.79 -27.72
C GLY A 238 -7.41 -7.40 -27.43
N LYS A 239 -8.60 -7.27 -26.83
CA LYS A 239 -9.27 -5.99 -26.63
C LYS A 239 -8.54 -4.99 -25.73
N THR A 240 -7.56 -5.46 -24.95
CA THR A 240 -6.79 -4.64 -24.02
C THR A 240 -5.31 -4.55 -24.39
N GLN A 241 -4.91 -5.00 -25.57
CA GLN A 241 -3.50 -5.11 -25.95
C GLN A 241 -2.77 -3.74 -25.99
N ALA A 242 -3.44 -2.69 -26.45
CA ALA A 242 -2.82 -1.34 -26.50
C ALA A 242 -2.48 -0.83 -25.09
N GLY A 243 -3.44 -0.83 -24.15
CA GLY A 243 -3.21 -0.41 -22.77
C GLY A 243 -2.18 -1.29 -22.04
N TYR A 244 -2.09 -2.56 -22.40
CA TYR A 244 -1.07 -3.47 -21.87
C TYR A 244 0.34 -3.10 -22.33
N LEU A 245 0.53 -2.76 -23.61
CA LEU A 245 1.81 -2.30 -24.14
C LEU A 245 2.22 -0.95 -23.55
N GLU A 246 1.26 -0.05 -23.37
CA GLU A 246 1.50 1.23 -22.67
C GLU A 246 1.96 1.00 -21.23
N MET A 247 1.31 0.09 -20.51
CA MET A 247 1.73 -0.29 -19.15
C MET A 247 3.15 -0.85 -19.13
N ILE A 248 3.51 -1.74 -20.06
CA ILE A 248 4.88 -2.27 -20.15
C ILE A 248 5.88 -1.13 -20.34
N ALA A 249 5.63 -0.23 -21.32
CA ALA A 249 6.48 0.92 -21.56
C ALA A 249 6.62 1.84 -20.33
N ASP A 250 5.53 2.03 -19.57
CA ASP A 250 5.56 2.78 -18.32
C ASP A 250 6.43 2.10 -17.26
N LYS A 251 6.33 0.77 -17.12
CA LYS A 251 7.14 0.03 -16.15
C LYS A 251 8.61 -0.04 -16.53
N GLU A 252 8.92 -0.17 -17.80
CA GLU A 252 10.29 -0.07 -18.31
C GLU A 252 10.88 1.32 -18.01
N ARG A 253 10.12 2.39 -18.24
CA ARG A 253 10.54 3.75 -17.90
C ARG A 253 10.77 3.90 -16.39
N GLU A 254 9.85 3.44 -15.53
CA GLU A 254 10.01 3.48 -14.08
C GLU A 254 11.31 2.78 -13.65
N ALA A 255 11.61 1.61 -14.22
CA ALA A 255 12.85 0.89 -13.95
C ALA A 255 14.10 1.67 -14.40
N VAL A 256 14.07 2.29 -15.58
CA VAL A 256 15.16 3.12 -16.10
C VAL A 256 15.35 4.38 -15.26
N ASP A 257 14.26 4.99 -14.78
CA ASP A 257 14.30 6.18 -13.93
C ASP A 257 14.87 5.86 -12.52
N GLY A 258 14.88 4.59 -12.11
CA GLY A 258 15.50 4.13 -10.86
C GLY A 258 14.53 3.68 -9.77
N HIS A 259 13.27 3.40 -10.06
CA HIS A 259 12.38 2.76 -9.10
C HIS A 259 12.85 1.34 -8.76
N ASP A 260 12.79 0.97 -7.48
CA ASP A 260 13.21 -0.35 -6.96
C ASP A 260 12.15 -1.43 -7.15
N GLY A 261 10.95 -1.04 -7.50
CA GLY A 261 9.82 -1.93 -7.72
C GLY A 261 8.59 -1.19 -8.21
N THR A 262 7.53 -1.94 -8.49
CA THR A 262 6.24 -1.37 -8.94
C THR A 262 5.07 -2.14 -8.36
N ILE A 263 3.87 -1.57 -8.51
CA ILE A 263 2.61 -2.17 -8.04
C ILE A 263 1.74 -2.51 -9.25
N VAL A 264 1.12 -3.68 -9.21
CA VAL A 264 0.13 -4.09 -10.21
C VAL A 264 -1.17 -4.50 -9.52
N ALA A 265 -2.32 -4.10 -10.06
CA ALA A 265 -3.61 -4.39 -9.47
C ALA A 265 -4.12 -5.80 -9.79
N HIS A 266 -3.60 -6.45 -10.82
CA HIS A 266 -4.04 -7.78 -11.23
C HIS A 266 -2.89 -8.79 -11.22
N PRO A 267 -3.10 -10.01 -10.64
CA PRO A 267 -2.05 -11.05 -10.55
C PRO A 267 -1.45 -11.46 -11.90
N GLY A 268 -2.23 -11.44 -12.97
CA GLY A 268 -1.78 -11.76 -14.34
C GLY A 268 -0.81 -10.74 -14.94
N LEU A 269 -0.55 -9.61 -14.28
CA LEU A 269 0.43 -8.60 -14.68
C LEU A 269 1.79 -8.77 -13.99
N VAL A 270 1.96 -9.78 -13.13
CA VAL A 270 3.22 -9.98 -12.38
C VAL A 270 4.33 -10.55 -13.25
N ASN A 271 3.96 -11.37 -14.24
CA ASN A 271 4.87 -11.95 -15.23
C ASN A 271 4.28 -11.68 -16.61
N PRO A 272 4.40 -10.48 -17.15
CA PRO A 272 3.86 -10.10 -18.44
C PRO A 272 4.60 -10.77 -19.62
#